data_8773cd0e6ae008e512439157adb97a8a
#
_entry.id   8773cd0e6ae008e512439157adb97a8a
#
_cell.length_a   1.000
_cell.length_b   1.000
_cell.length_c   1.000
_cell.angle_alpha   90.00
_cell.angle_beta   90.00
_cell.angle_gamma   90.00
#
_symmetry.space_group_name_H-M   'P 1'
#
loop_
_entity.id
_entity.type
_entity.pdbx_description
1 polymer ?
#
loop_
_entity_poly.entity_id
_entity_poly.type
_entity_poly.pdbx_seq_one_letter_code
_entity_poly.pdbx_strand_id
1 'polypeptide(L)'
;MKLNTGMRCHDLCPKMEMEKLFAQVREHDIRQIQLAFGKSISDYDFTAGHYSSGFARTIARELEKNQIHVAVLGCYINPVNPIESRRQAEVARFIEHMKYARIIGADMVGTETGRLDPDFRVTEESYTEDAYQLLLRSMREIVAAAEKLGGIV
;
A
#
# COMPACT_ATOMS: atom_id res chain seq x y z
N MET A 1 5.18 16.31 26.43
CA MET A 1 4.37 16.22 25.18
C MET A 1 4.59 14.81 24.61
N LYS A 2 3.57 13.96 24.53
CA LYS A 2 3.70 12.63 23.94
C LYS A 2 3.55 12.81 22.42
N LEU A 3 4.59 12.51 21.64
CA LEU A 3 4.52 12.56 20.18
C LEU A 3 3.65 11.39 19.69
N ASN A 4 2.71 11.67 18.80
CA ASN A 4 1.97 10.64 18.09
C ASN A 4 2.78 10.21 16.87
N THR A 5 3.68 9.24 17.09
CA THR A 5 4.56 8.72 16.05
C THR A 5 4.06 7.38 15.54
N GLY A 6 4.28 7.11 14.26
CA GLY A 6 4.01 5.82 13.64
C GLY A 6 5.29 5.20 13.07
N MET A 7 5.18 3.94 12.62
CA MET A 7 6.30 3.27 11.96
C MET A 7 5.83 2.42 10.79
N ARG A 8 6.76 2.08 9.90
CA ARG A 8 6.53 1.09 8.85
C ARG A 8 6.74 -0.32 9.40
N CYS A 9 5.74 -1.20 9.29
CA CYS A 9 5.82 -2.54 9.85
C CYS A 9 7.03 -3.34 9.34
N HIS A 10 7.38 -3.22 8.06
CA HIS A 10 8.50 -3.94 7.46
C HIS A 10 9.89 -3.41 7.85
N ASP A 11 9.96 -2.33 8.64
CA ASP A 11 11.22 -1.87 9.26
C ASP A 11 11.37 -2.40 10.69
N LEU A 12 10.26 -2.78 11.33
CA LEU A 12 10.27 -3.30 12.70
C LEU A 12 10.84 -4.72 12.76
N CYS A 13 10.41 -5.56 11.81
CA CYS A 13 10.73 -6.97 11.83
C CYS A 13 10.67 -7.60 10.43
N PRO A 14 11.30 -8.76 10.22
CA PRO A 14 11.09 -9.56 9.03
C PRO A 14 9.61 -9.89 8.82
N LYS A 15 9.24 -10.19 7.58
CA LYS A 15 7.91 -10.67 7.21
C LYS A 15 7.49 -11.85 8.09
N MET A 16 6.31 -11.75 8.72
CA MET A 16 5.80 -12.74 9.67
C MET A 16 4.27 -12.90 9.59
N GLU A 17 3.74 -13.87 10.32
CA GLU A 17 2.30 -14.08 10.43
C GLU A 17 1.60 -12.83 10.99
N MET A 18 0.43 -12.50 10.47
CA MET A 18 -0.30 -11.27 10.78
C MET A 18 -0.54 -11.06 12.28
N GLU A 19 -0.98 -12.11 12.98
CA GLU A 19 -1.24 -12.02 14.44
C GLU A 19 0.02 -11.70 15.23
N LYS A 20 1.14 -12.34 14.88
CA LYS A 20 2.44 -12.09 15.51
C LYS A 20 2.96 -10.68 15.21
N LEU A 21 2.80 -10.21 13.96
CA LEU A 21 3.19 -8.87 13.58
C LEU A 21 2.49 -7.80 14.42
N PHE A 22 1.17 -7.87 14.55
CA PHE A 22 0.42 -6.87 15.28
C PHE A 22 0.65 -6.98 16.80
N ALA A 23 0.83 -8.17 17.34
CA ALA A 23 1.24 -8.34 18.74
C ALA A 23 2.59 -7.66 19.01
N GLN A 24 3.58 -7.86 18.13
CA GLN A 24 4.90 -7.24 18.26
C GLN A 24 4.83 -5.71 18.12
N VAL A 25 4.07 -5.19 17.18
CA VAL A 25 3.83 -3.74 17.06
C VAL A 25 3.28 -3.18 18.38
N ARG A 26 2.34 -3.91 18.98
CA ARG A 26 1.70 -3.54 20.25
C ARG A 26 2.66 -3.56 21.43
N GLU A 27 3.55 -4.54 21.51
CA GLU A 27 4.59 -4.65 22.54
C GLU A 27 5.53 -3.44 22.56
N HIS A 28 5.78 -2.83 21.41
CA HIS A 28 6.55 -1.60 21.27
C HIS A 28 5.75 -0.31 21.56
N ASP A 29 4.53 -0.43 22.08
CA ASP A 29 3.58 0.69 22.34
C ASP A 29 3.29 1.56 21.10
N ILE A 30 3.41 0.99 19.91
CA ILE A 30 3.10 1.65 18.64
C ILE A 30 1.61 1.53 18.36
N ARG A 31 0.98 2.65 17.96
CA ARG A 31 -0.44 2.72 17.64
C ARG A 31 -0.74 3.10 16.21
N GLN A 32 0.22 3.70 15.52
CA GLN A 32 0.08 4.16 14.15
C GLN A 32 1.08 3.42 13.28
N ILE A 33 0.62 2.83 12.17
CA ILE A 33 1.50 2.09 11.28
C ILE A 33 1.30 2.45 9.81
N GLN A 34 2.38 2.29 9.05
CA GLN A 34 2.29 2.03 7.63
C GLN A 34 2.35 0.51 7.42
N LEU A 35 1.31 -0.05 6.82
CA LEU A 35 1.20 -1.47 6.52
C LEU A 35 1.33 -1.74 5.03
N ALA A 36 2.36 -2.45 4.62
CA ALA A 36 2.50 -2.97 3.25
C ALA A 36 2.35 -4.48 3.29
N PHE A 37 1.22 -5.01 2.85
CA PHE A 37 0.85 -6.41 3.01
C PHE A 37 1.96 -7.38 2.61
N GLY A 38 2.36 -7.36 1.35
CA GLY A 38 3.34 -8.29 0.81
C GLY A 38 4.76 -8.16 1.41
N LYS A 39 5.07 -7.02 2.07
CA LYS A 39 6.35 -6.81 2.76
C LYS A 39 6.31 -7.21 4.23
N SER A 40 5.12 -7.23 4.84
CA SER A 40 4.98 -7.37 6.30
C SER A 40 4.36 -8.69 6.73
N ILE A 41 3.42 -9.25 5.95
CA ILE A 41 2.61 -10.41 6.32
C ILE A 41 3.00 -11.63 5.47
N SER A 42 3.25 -12.78 6.13
CA SER A 42 3.77 -14.00 5.49
C SER A 42 2.72 -15.08 5.23
N ASP A 43 1.63 -15.08 5.95
CA ASP A 43 0.61 -16.14 5.98
C ASP A 43 -0.55 -15.95 5.00
N TYR A 44 -0.42 -14.95 4.10
CA TYR A 44 -1.41 -14.68 3.05
C TYR A 44 -0.77 -14.48 1.68
N ASP A 45 -1.51 -14.85 0.63
CA ASP A 45 -1.14 -14.54 -0.74
C ASP A 45 -1.70 -13.15 -1.13
N PHE A 46 -0.79 -12.22 -1.42
CA PHE A 46 -1.10 -10.85 -1.81
C PHE A 46 -0.98 -10.61 -3.33
N THR A 47 -1.11 -11.67 -4.12
CA THR A 47 -1.23 -11.55 -5.57
C THR A 47 -2.53 -10.81 -5.93
N ALA A 48 -2.49 -9.94 -6.93
CA ALA A 48 -3.66 -9.21 -7.39
C ALA A 48 -4.82 -10.17 -7.73
N GLY A 49 -6.03 -9.83 -7.27
CA GLY A 49 -7.21 -10.67 -7.41
C GLY A 49 -7.42 -11.69 -6.28
N HIS A 50 -6.44 -11.90 -5.38
CA HIS A 50 -6.60 -12.80 -4.22
C HIS A 50 -7.17 -12.09 -2.98
N TYR A 51 -7.38 -10.78 -3.07
CA TYR A 51 -8.01 -10.03 -1.99
C TYR A 51 -9.51 -10.27 -1.95
N SER A 52 -10.06 -10.29 -0.73
CA SER A 52 -11.50 -10.35 -0.52
C SER A 52 -11.94 -9.43 0.61
N SER A 53 -13.21 -9.06 0.62
CA SER A 53 -13.79 -8.28 1.73
C SER A 53 -13.71 -9.06 3.07
N GLY A 54 -13.78 -10.39 3.01
CA GLY A 54 -13.61 -11.24 4.19
C GLY A 54 -12.20 -11.15 4.75
N PHE A 55 -11.20 -11.20 3.87
CA PHE A 55 -9.80 -11.01 4.25
C PHE A 55 -9.55 -9.62 4.86
N ALA A 56 -10.05 -8.56 4.22
CA ALA A 56 -9.91 -7.20 4.75
C ALA A 56 -10.55 -7.04 6.14
N ARG A 57 -11.70 -7.69 6.39
CA ARG A 57 -12.34 -7.71 7.71
C ARG A 57 -11.54 -8.50 8.74
N THR A 58 -10.82 -9.53 8.33
CA THR A 58 -9.93 -10.28 9.25
C THR A 58 -8.78 -9.37 9.70
N ILE A 59 -8.16 -8.64 8.76
CA ILE A 59 -7.14 -7.64 9.10
C ILE A 59 -7.71 -6.57 10.04
N ALA A 60 -8.87 -6.01 9.72
CA ALA A 60 -9.51 -4.98 10.55
C ALA A 60 -9.73 -5.44 11.99
N ARG A 61 -10.21 -6.67 12.19
CA ARG A 61 -10.41 -7.25 13.53
C ARG A 61 -9.09 -7.43 14.31
N GLU A 62 -8.04 -7.89 13.65
CA GLU A 62 -6.74 -8.03 14.30
C GLU A 62 -6.11 -6.68 14.65
N LEU A 63 -6.29 -5.66 13.80
CA LEU A 63 -5.87 -4.29 14.11
C LEU A 63 -6.63 -3.72 15.33
N GLU A 64 -7.96 -3.89 15.36
CA GLU A 64 -8.80 -3.46 16.48
C GLU A 64 -8.42 -4.15 17.79
N LYS A 65 -8.26 -5.48 17.79
CA LYS A 65 -7.81 -6.28 18.93
C LYS A 65 -6.50 -5.76 19.53
N ASN A 66 -5.57 -5.33 18.68
CA ASN A 66 -4.28 -4.79 19.09
C ASN A 66 -4.28 -3.26 19.27
N GLN A 67 -5.40 -2.58 19.07
CA GLN A 67 -5.54 -1.12 19.15
C GLN A 67 -4.54 -0.38 18.24
N ILE A 68 -4.37 -0.88 17.04
CA ILE A 68 -3.47 -0.35 16.01
C ILE A 68 -4.31 0.30 14.91
N HIS A 69 -3.88 1.46 14.45
CA HIS A 69 -4.46 2.19 13.33
C HIS A 69 -3.50 2.22 12.14
N VAL A 70 -4.03 1.99 10.94
CA VAL A 70 -3.24 2.06 9.70
C VAL A 70 -3.35 3.46 9.13
N ALA A 71 -2.36 4.30 9.41
CA ALA A 71 -2.28 5.64 8.82
C ALA A 71 -2.02 5.59 7.31
N VAL A 72 -1.19 4.63 6.86
CA VAL A 72 -0.90 4.44 5.44
C VAL A 72 -0.95 2.95 5.08
N LEU A 73 -1.81 2.59 4.13
CA LEU A 73 -1.74 1.29 3.47
C LEU A 73 -0.78 1.40 2.28
N GLY A 74 0.40 0.81 2.41
CA GLY A 74 1.44 0.87 1.39
C GLY A 74 1.16 -0.10 0.24
N CYS A 75 0.99 0.44 -0.96
CA CYS A 75 0.87 -0.31 -2.20
C CYS A 75 1.93 0.16 -3.19
N TYR A 76 3.13 -0.38 -3.09
CA TYR A 76 4.26 0.03 -3.92
C TYR A 76 4.09 -0.52 -5.34
N ILE A 77 3.85 0.38 -6.28
CA ILE A 77 3.67 0.11 -7.70
C ILE A 77 4.70 0.88 -8.54
N ASN A 78 4.88 0.48 -9.80
CA ASN A 78 5.60 1.27 -10.80
C ASN A 78 4.60 1.98 -11.74
N PRO A 79 4.08 3.17 -11.36
CA PRO A 79 3.09 3.88 -12.16
C PRO A 79 3.64 4.42 -13.48
N VAL A 80 4.95 4.38 -13.67
CA VAL A 80 5.66 4.80 -14.89
C VAL A 80 6.34 3.63 -15.61
N ASN A 81 5.84 2.40 -15.42
CA ASN A 81 6.39 1.25 -16.12
C ASN A 81 6.28 1.47 -17.65
N PRO A 82 7.38 1.37 -18.42
CA PRO A 82 7.37 1.62 -19.86
C PRO A 82 6.57 0.57 -20.63
N ILE A 83 6.33 -0.60 -20.04
CA ILE A 83 5.47 -1.64 -20.63
C ILE A 83 4.03 -1.38 -20.20
N GLU A 84 3.20 -0.88 -21.13
CA GLU A 84 1.83 -0.43 -20.83
C GLU A 84 0.96 -1.48 -20.11
N SER A 85 1.05 -2.74 -20.50
CA SER A 85 0.29 -3.80 -19.81
C SER A 85 0.71 -4.00 -18.35
N ARG A 86 2.00 -3.83 -18.03
CA ARG A 86 2.50 -3.86 -16.65
C ARG A 86 2.05 -2.63 -15.88
N ARG A 87 2.15 -1.43 -16.50
CA ARG A 87 1.66 -0.18 -15.89
C ARG A 87 0.18 -0.30 -15.51
N GLN A 88 -0.65 -0.77 -16.45
CA GLN A 88 -2.09 -0.96 -16.21
C GLN A 88 -2.36 -1.96 -15.08
N ALA A 89 -1.64 -3.08 -15.03
CA ALA A 89 -1.75 -4.06 -13.94
C ALA A 89 -1.37 -3.45 -12.58
N GLU A 90 -0.32 -2.62 -12.54
CA GLU A 90 0.11 -1.91 -11.34
C GLU A 90 -0.93 -0.89 -10.87
N VAL A 91 -1.49 -0.09 -11.77
CA VAL A 91 -2.57 0.86 -11.46
C VAL A 91 -3.81 0.11 -10.96
N ALA A 92 -4.20 -0.99 -11.60
CA ALA A 92 -5.32 -1.83 -11.16
C ALA A 92 -5.09 -2.39 -9.74
N ARG A 93 -3.88 -2.83 -9.42
CA ARG A 93 -3.49 -3.29 -8.08
C ARG A 93 -3.63 -2.19 -7.04
N PHE A 94 -3.24 -0.96 -7.36
CA PHE A 94 -3.41 0.19 -6.46
C PHE A 94 -4.89 0.49 -6.21
N ILE A 95 -5.70 0.49 -7.26
CA ILE A 95 -7.16 0.68 -7.17
C ILE A 95 -7.80 -0.42 -6.32
N GLU A 96 -7.34 -1.65 -6.43
CA GLU A 96 -7.78 -2.75 -5.58
C GLU A 96 -7.46 -2.48 -4.10
N HIS A 97 -6.26 -2.00 -3.77
CA HIS A 97 -5.90 -1.61 -2.40
C HIS A 97 -6.81 -0.52 -1.84
N MET A 98 -7.22 0.47 -2.64
CA MET A 98 -8.14 1.52 -2.20
C MET A 98 -9.51 0.96 -1.77
N LYS A 99 -10.01 -0.09 -2.45
CA LYS A 99 -11.27 -0.74 -2.07
C LYS A 99 -11.20 -1.34 -0.67
N TYR A 100 -10.06 -1.91 -0.31
CA TYR A 100 -9.87 -2.57 0.98
C TYR A 100 -9.42 -1.62 2.08
N ALA A 101 -8.76 -0.52 1.74
CA ALA A 101 -8.36 0.51 2.71
C ALA A 101 -9.53 0.97 3.59
N ARG A 102 -10.71 1.20 2.99
CA ARG A 102 -11.94 1.55 3.74
C ARG A 102 -12.38 0.49 4.74
N ILE A 103 -12.29 -0.80 4.37
CA ILE A 103 -12.70 -1.90 5.26
C ILE A 103 -11.73 -2.06 6.42
N ILE A 104 -10.45 -1.84 6.15
CA ILE A 104 -9.37 -1.92 7.13
C ILE A 104 -9.38 -0.71 8.06
N GLY A 105 -9.96 0.42 7.64
CA GLY A 105 -9.93 1.69 8.37
C GLY A 105 -8.61 2.43 8.17
N ALA A 106 -7.94 2.25 7.03
CA ALA A 106 -6.75 3.01 6.69
C ALA A 106 -7.10 4.42 6.21
N ASP A 107 -6.31 5.43 6.62
CA ASP A 107 -6.57 6.83 6.26
C ASP A 107 -6.25 7.10 4.79
N MET A 108 -5.20 6.48 4.25
CA MET A 108 -4.76 6.67 2.87
C MET A 108 -4.07 5.43 2.30
N VAL A 109 -3.99 5.36 0.98
CA VAL A 109 -3.14 4.40 0.26
C VAL A 109 -1.94 5.14 -0.33
N GLY A 110 -0.74 4.65 -0.06
CA GLY A 110 0.50 5.29 -0.49
C GLY A 110 1.31 4.45 -1.46
N THR A 111 2.00 5.12 -2.39
CA THR A 111 2.93 4.51 -3.35
C THR A 111 4.16 5.38 -3.58
N GLU A 112 5.03 4.92 -4.47
CA GLU A 112 6.21 5.63 -4.97
C GLU A 112 5.93 6.20 -6.36
N THR A 113 6.77 7.14 -6.82
CA THR A 113 6.65 7.75 -8.15
C THR A 113 7.02 6.78 -9.29
N GLY A 114 7.72 5.69 -8.94
CA GLY A 114 8.15 4.68 -9.91
C GLY A 114 9.44 5.03 -10.63
N ARG A 115 9.75 4.21 -11.65
CA ARG A 115 10.93 4.38 -12.50
C ARG A 115 10.60 3.99 -13.93
N LEU A 116 11.12 4.72 -14.89
CA LEU A 116 10.94 4.43 -16.33
C LEU A 116 11.87 3.28 -16.76
N ASP A 117 11.76 2.17 -16.04
CA ASP A 117 12.49 0.93 -16.30
C ASP A 117 11.61 -0.27 -15.90
N PRO A 118 11.48 -1.32 -16.75
CA PRO A 118 10.60 -2.44 -16.47
C PRO A 118 11.03 -3.29 -15.27
N ASP A 119 12.30 -3.25 -14.90
CA ASP A 119 12.88 -4.00 -13.78
C ASP A 119 13.16 -3.09 -12.56
N PHE A 120 12.59 -1.89 -12.57
CA PHE A 120 12.68 -0.90 -11.47
C PHE A 120 14.10 -0.40 -11.16
N ARG A 121 15.00 -0.41 -12.16
CA ARG A 121 16.35 0.13 -12.02
C ARG A 121 16.36 1.64 -12.05
N VAL A 122 17.33 2.26 -11.40
CA VAL A 122 17.55 3.72 -11.50
C VAL A 122 18.18 4.03 -12.83
N THR A 123 17.50 4.82 -13.65
CA THR A 123 17.98 5.29 -14.94
C THR A 123 17.73 6.79 -15.09
N GLU A 124 18.49 7.46 -15.92
CA GLU A 124 18.33 8.93 -16.16
C GLU A 124 16.98 9.23 -16.82
N GLU A 125 16.45 8.31 -17.62
CA GLU A 125 15.14 8.42 -18.27
C GLU A 125 13.99 8.59 -17.28
N SER A 126 14.18 8.11 -16.03
CA SER A 126 13.20 8.27 -14.96
C SER A 126 13.02 9.73 -14.51
N TYR A 127 13.91 10.63 -14.90
CA TYR A 127 13.88 12.06 -14.54
C TYR A 127 13.50 12.96 -15.71
N THR A 128 12.89 12.40 -16.74
CA THR A 128 12.48 13.12 -17.95
C THR A 128 11.03 13.60 -17.87
N GLU A 129 10.68 14.54 -18.78
CA GLU A 129 9.30 15.00 -18.95
C GLU A 129 8.37 13.83 -19.36
N ASP A 130 8.83 12.90 -20.17
CA ASP A 130 8.04 11.74 -20.59
C ASP A 130 7.67 10.85 -19.39
N ALA A 131 8.62 10.61 -18.48
CA ALA A 131 8.35 9.88 -17.23
C ALA A 131 7.32 10.62 -16.35
N TYR A 132 7.44 11.95 -16.25
CA TYR A 132 6.49 12.77 -15.52
C TYR A 132 5.09 12.74 -16.14
N GLN A 133 4.97 12.85 -17.46
CA GLN A 133 3.66 12.77 -18.13
C GLN A 133 3.02 11.38 -17.98
N LEU A 134 3.82 10.32 -17.98
CA LEU A 134 3.32 8.96 -17.73
C LEU A 134 2.84 8.80 -16.27
N LEU A 135 3.58 9.38 -15.30
CA LEU A 135 3.14 9.45 -13.91
C LEU A 135 1.81 10.17 -13.78
N LEU A 136 1.66 11.35 -14.37
CA LEU A 136 0.42 12.12 -14.35
C LEU A 136 -0.75 11.33 -14.92
N ARG A 137 -0.53 10.60 -16.02
CA ARG A 137 -1.54 9.73 -16.61
C ARG A 137 -2.01 8.68 -15.61
N SER A 138 -1.08 7.96 -14.98
CA SER A 138 -1.41 6.92 -14.00
C SER A 138 -2.11 7.51 -12.75
N MET A 139 -1.65 8.66 -12.27
CA MET A 139 -2.29 9.33 -11.13
C MET A 139 -3.72 9.79 -11.47
N ARG A 140 -3.98 10.28 -12.68
CA ARG A 140 -5.35 10.63 -13.11
C ARG A 140 -6.27 9.42 -13.14
N GLU A 141 -5.79 8.27 -13.59
CA GLU A 141 -6.56 7.02 -13.57
C GLU A 141 -6.89 6.59 -12.12
N ILE A 142 -5.92 6.70 -11.22
CA ILE A 142 -6.07 6.38 -9.79
C ILE A 142 -7.06 7.35 -9.12
N VAL A 143 -6.91 8.66 -9.33
CA VAL A 143 -7.79 9.69 -8.75
C VAL A 143 -9.23 9.51 -9.23
N ALA A 144 -9.44 9.29 -10.54
CA ALA A 144 -10.77 9.03 -11.08
C ALA A 144 -11.44 7.78 -10.50
N ALA A 145 -10.64 6.77 -10.12
CA ALA A 145 -11.16 5.60 -9.40
C ALA A 145 -11.44 5.93 -7.92
N ALA A 146 -10.59 6.72 -7.26
CA ALA A 146 -10.79 7.14 -5.88
C ALA A 146 -12.08 7.95 -5.71
N GLU A 147 -12.37 8.88 -6.62
CA GLU A 147 -13.61 9.66 -6.62
C GLU A 147 -14.86 8.75 -6.65
N LYS A 148 -14.85 7.71 -7.49
CA LYS A 148 -15.95 6.73 -7.58
C LYS A 148 -16.07 5.86 -6.33
N LEU A 149 -14.97 5.60 -5.64
CA LEU A 149 -14.94 4.82 -4.41
C LEU A 149 -15.25 5.66 -3.17
N GLY A 150 -15.34 7.01 -3.30
CA GLY A 150 -15.50 7.94 -2.19
C GLY A 150 -14.28 7.91 -1.26
N GLY A 151 -13.11 7.65 -1.80
CA GLY A 151 -11.84 7.60 -1.09
C GLY A 151 -10.99 8.85 -1.31
N ILE A 152 -10.09 9.10 -0.37
CA ILE A 152 -9.00 10.08 -0.49
C ILE A 152 -7.74 9.34 -0.91
N VAL A 153 -7.07 9.81 -1.94
CA VAL A 153 -5.76 9.32 -2.39
C VAL A 153 -4.67 10.20 -1.82
#